data_30dade8cc5af2e98a7e8c2d02d6b2a75
#
_entry.id   30dade8cc5af2e98a7e8c2d02d6b2a75
#
_cell.length_a   1.000
_cell.length_b   1.000
_cell.length_c   1.000
_cell.angle_alpha   90.00
_cell.angle_beta   90.00
_cell.angle_gamma   90.00
#
_symmetry.space_group_name_H-M   'P 1'
#
loop_
_entity.id
_entity.type
_entity.pdbx_description
1 polymer ?
#
loop_
_entity_poly.entity_id
_entity_poly.type
_entity_poly.pdbx_seq_one_letter_code
_entity_poly.pdbx_strand_id
1 'polypeptide(L)'
;MVIIMGKVKITETVLRDAHQSLIATRMTTDEMLPILPLMDKVGYHSVECWGGATFDSCLRFLNEDPWERLRILRKNLPNTKLQMLFRGQNMLGYRHYADDVVEYFVQKSVANGIDIIRIFDALNDIRNLQTAINAAKKEGAHTQVAISYTLGEVFTTEYYVNYAKQNGIIKDGQFASYDESAER
;
A
#
# COMPACT_ATOMS: atom_id res chain seq x y z
N MET A 1 -31.44 -15.47 9.67
CA MET A 1 -30.23 -15.34 8.83
C MET A 1 -29.09 -14.89 9.74
N VAL A 2 -28.22 -15.81 10.12
CA VAL A 2 -27.05 -15.45 10.96
C VAL A 2 -26.04 -14.81 10.02
N ILE A 3 -25.82 -13.50 10.14
CA ILE A 3 -24.73 -12.84 9.44
C ILE A 3 -23.46 -13.26 10.16
N ILE A 4 -22.70 -14.19 9.58
CA ILE A 4 -21.33 -14.48 10.05
C ILE A 4 -20.51 -13.26 9.66
N MET A 5 -20.36 -12.32 10.58
CA MET A 5 -19.43 -11.23 10.43
C MET A 5 -18.02 -11.81 10.50
N GLY A 6 -17.28 -11.77 9.40
CA GLY A 6 -15.88 -12.14 9.37
C GLY A 6 -15.08 -11.28 10.38
N LYS A 7 -13.97 -11.82 10.89
CA LYS A 7 -13.08 -11.07 11.78
C LYS A 7 -12.55 -9.83 11.06
N VAL A 8 -12.71 -8.65 11.67
CA VAL A 8 -12.12 -7.39 11.13
C VAL A 8 -10.60 -7.51 11.09
N LYS A 9 -10.03 -7.24 9.93
CA LYS A 9 -8.58 -7.21 9.71
C LYS A 9 -8.07 -5.78 9.92
N ILE A 10 -7.00 -5.62 10.71
CA ILE A 10 -6.44 -4.31 11.05
C ILE A 10 -5.09 -4.16 10.35
N THR A 11 -4.91 -3.04 9.64
CA THR A 11 -3.61 -2.60 9.11
C THR A 11 -3.06 -1.50 10.01
N GLU A 12 -1.86 -1.70 10.54
CA GLU A 12 -1.14 -0.68 11.31
C GLU A 12 -0.31 0.21 10.36
N THR A 13 -0.32 1.52 10.56
CA THR A 13 0.37 2.47 9.68
C THR A 13 1.45 3.30 10.37
N VAL A 14 1.78 2.99 11.62
CA VAL A 14 2.73 3.77 12.42
C VAL A 14 4.13 3.84 11.79
N LEU A 15 4.56 2.77 11.10
CA LEU A 15 5.88 2.71 10.46
C LEU A 15 5.95 3.43 9.10
N ARG A 16 4.87 3.99 8.61
CA ARG A 16 4.84 4.80 7.38
C ARG A 16 4.14 6.13 7.60
N ASP A 17 2.84 6.14 7.84
CA ASP A 17 2.02 7.36 7.83
C ASP A 17 2.29 8.25 9.04
N ALA A 18 2.37 7.67 10.24
CA ALA A 18 2.53 8.45 11.45
C ALA A 18 3.86 9.23 11.47
N HIS A 19 4.99 8.58 11.24
CA HIS A 19 6.26 9.30 11.23
C HIS A 19 6.44 10.19 10.00
N GLN A 20 5.78 9.88 8.89
CA GLN A 20 5.71 10.79 7.75
C GLN A 20 4.99 12.09 8.12
N SER A 21 3.88 11.98 8.83
CA SER A 21 3.06 13.14 9.22
C SER A 21 3.65 13.93 10.39
N LEU A 22 4.26 13.26 11.36
CA LEU A 22 4.71 13.87 12.61
C LEU A 22 6.16 14.37 12.56
N ILE A 23 7.05 13.67 11.88
CA ILE A 23 8.49 13.98 11.82
C ILE A 23 9.06 13.94 10.40
N ALA A 24 8.25 14.24 9.40
CA ALA A 24 8.64 14.34 7.99
C ALA A 24 9.42 13.10 7.49
N THR A 25 9.00 11.91 7.88
CA THR A 25 9.61 10.62 7.48
C THR A 25 11.06 10.47 7.98
N ARG A 26 11.40 11.06 9.13
CA ARG A 26 12.78 11.08 9.66
C ARG A 26 13.09 9.97 10.67
N MET A 27 12.15 9.06 10.95
CA MET A 27 12.42 7.89 11.80
C MET A 27 13.42 6.95 11.09
N THR A 28 14.52 6.66 11.77
CA THR A 28 15.55 5.74 11.28
C THR A 28 15.12 4.28 11.43
N THR A 29 15.79 3.40 10.71
CA THR A 29 15.57 1.94 10.85
C THR A 29 15.90 1.48 12.26
N ASP A 30 16.96 1.98 12.87
CA ASP A 30 17.37 1.61 14.24
C ASP A 30 16.33 2.04 15.28
N GLU A 31 15.67 3.18 15.11
CA GLU A 31 14.59 3.62 16.00
C GLU A 31 13.33 2.75 15.88
N MET A 32 13.11 2.10 14.73
CA MET A 32 11.99 1.16 14.53
C MET A 32 12.24 -0.21 15.17
N LEU A 33 13.49 -0.68 15.16
CA LEU A 33 13.85 -2.05 15.55
C LEU A 33 13.29 -2.50 16.90
N PRO A 34 13.33 -1.70 17.99
CA PRO A 34 12.91 -2.17 19.31
C PRO A 34 11.43 -2.57 19.39
N ILE A 35 10.56 -1.98 18.57
CA ILE A 35 9.11 -2.24 18.61
C ILE A 35 8.67 -3.39 17.70
N LEU A 36 9.44 -3.72 16.66
CA LEU A 36 9.02 -4.68 15.63
C LEU A 36 8.65 -6.07 16.20
N PRO A 37 9.42 -6.68 17.13
CA PRO A 37 9.06 -7.98 17.67
C PRO A 37 7.77 -7.97 18.50
N LEU A 38 7.41 -6.83 19.07
CA LEU A 38 6.13 -6.65 19.77
C LEU A 38 4.99 -6.49 18.78
N MET A 39 5.18 -5.69 17.74
CA MET A 39 4.20 -5.51 16.68
C MET A 39 3.86 -6.82 15.97
N ASP A 40 4.85 -7.66 15.71
CA ASP A 40 4.64 -8.97 15.06
C ASP A 40 3.76 -9.92 15.90
N LYS A 41 3.73 -9.74 17.23
CA LYS A 41 2.91 -10.52 18.16
C LYS A 41 1.47 -10.00 18.31
N VAL A 42 1.18 -8.76 17.92
CA VAL A 42 -0.15 -8.16 18.08
C VAL A 42 -1.18 -8.86 17.19
N GLY A 43 -0.76 -9.44 16.07
CA GLY A 43 -1.63 -10.14 15.14
C GLY A 43 -2.34 -9.18 14.18
N TYR A 44 -1.69 -8.08 13.81
CA TYR A 44 -2.14 -7.24 12.70
C TYR A 44 -2.24 -8.05 11.41
N HIS A 45 -3.21 -7.73 10.57
CA HIS A 45 -3.29 -8.29 9.22
C HIS A 45 -2.10 -7.85 8.39
N SER A 46 -1.74 -6.58 8.50
CA SER A 46 -0.57 -6.00 7.83
C SER A 46 -0.03 -4.79 8.59
N VAL A 47 1.22 -4.46 8.31
CA VAL A 47 1.86 -3.21 8.72
C VAL A 47 2.25 -2.45 7.46
N GLU A 48 1.73 -1.24 7.28
CA GLU A 48 2.19 -0.35 6.22
C GLU A 48 3.47 0.34 6.67
N CYS A 49 4.57 -0.01 6.04
CA CYS A 49 5.90 0.35 6.50
C CYS A 49 6.79 0.97 5.42
N TRP A 50 6.31 1.05 4.19
CA TRP A 50 7.13 1.47 3.07
C TRP A 50 6.33 2.25 2.02
N GLY A 51 7.01 3.06 1.21
CA GLY A 51 6.41 3.87 0.17
C GLY A 51 7.38 4.90 -0.38
N GLY A 52 6.89 5.78 -1.26
CA GLY A 52 7.72 6.77 -1.96
C GLY A 52 8.45 7.73 -1.04
N ALA A 53 7.75 8.32 -0.07
CA ALA A 53 8.35 9.25 0.89
C ALA A 53 9.39 8.56 1.79
N THR A 54 9.15 7.32 2.17
CA THR A 54 10.10 6.52 2.96
C THR A 54 11.37 6.24 2.17
N PHE A 55 11.22 5.79 0.92
CA PHE A 55 12.34 5.53 0.03
C PHE A 55 13.19 6.77 -0.19
N ASP A 56 12.54 7.89 -0.53
CA ASP A 56 13.22 9.17 -0.77
C ASP A 56 13.93 9.69 0.48
N SER A 57 13.29 9.58 1.65
CA SER A 57 13.85 10.05 2.91
C SER A 57 15.08 9.23 3.35
N CYS A 58 15.08 7.93 3.13
CA CYS A 58 16.24 7.08 3.38
C CYS A 58 17.48 7.60 2.64
N LEU A 59 17.31 7.89 1.34
CA LEU A 59 18.42 8.36 0.50
C LEU A 59 18.85 9.78 0.80
N ARG A 60 17.89 10.71 0.96
CA ARG A 60 18.19 12.13 1.03
C ARG A 60 18.60 12.61 2.41
N PHE A 61 18.08 11.99 3.45
CA PHE A 61 18.16 12.58 4.79
C PHE A 61 18.71 11.63 5.85
N LEU A 62 18.50 10.34 5.69
CA LEU A 62 18.88 9.37 6.72
C LEU A 62 20.17 8.63 6.41
N ASN A 63 20.69 8.78 5.19
CA ASN A 63 21.86 8.02 4.71
C ASN A 63 21.67 6.50 4.90
N GLU A 64 20.46 6.01 4.61
CA GLU A 64 20.10 4.60 4.68
C GLU A 64 19.80 4.03 3.29
N ASP A 65 20.11 2.75 3.08
CA ASP A 65 19.62 2.00 1.92
C ASP A 65 18.14 1.63 2.15
N PRO A 66 17.18 2.17 1.34
CA PRO A 66 15.77 1.87 1.51
C PRO A 66 15.44 0.38 1.30
N TRP A 67 16.18 -0.33 0.48
CA TRP A 67 16.00 -1.77 0.26
C TRP A 67 16.48 -2.58 1.45
N GLU A 68 17.60 -2.17 2.08
CA GLU A 68 18.07 -2.79 3.31
C GLU A 68 17.07 -2.59 4.46
N ARG A 69 16.51 -1.38 4.60
CA ARG A 69 15.42 -1.13 5.54
C ARG A 69 14.28 -2.12 5.34
N LEU A 70 13.82 -2.32 4.10
CA LEU A 70 12.74 -3.25 3.81
C LEU A 70 13.07 -4.69 4.23
N ARG A 71 14.27 -5.15 3.91
CA ARG A 71 14.76 -6.49 4.30
C ARG A 71 14.84 -6.66 5.82
N ILE A 72 15.30 -5.62 6.53
CA ILE A 72 15.34 -5.60 8.00
C ILE A 72 13.93 -5.69 8.58
N LEU A 73 12.99 -4.90 8.07
CA LEU A 73 11.59 -4.96 8.49
C LEU A 73 11.00 -6.35 8.25
N ARG A 74 11.20 -6.92 7.07
CA ARG A 74 10.73 -8.29 6.77
C ARG A 74 11.31 -9.34 7.73
N LYS A 75 12.58 -9.23 8.07
CA LYS A 75 13.25 -10.15 9.01
C LYS A 75 12.64 -10.07 10.41
N ASN A 76 12.23 -8.89 10.86
CA ASN A 76 11.73 -8.64 12.20
C ASN A 76 10.20 -8.74 12.34
N LEU A 77 9.48 -8.84 11.21
CA LEU A 77 8.02 -9.01 11.15
C LEU A 77 7.65 -10.27 10.36
N PRO A 78 8.15 -11.46 10.73
CA PRO A 78 7.98 -12.67 9.91
C PRO A 78 6.54 -13.15 9.79
N ASN A 79 5.68 -12.86 10.77
CA ASN A 79 4.28 -13.31 10.82
C ASN A 79 3.28 -12.25 10.35
N THR A 80 3.73 -11.01 10.12
CA THR A 80 2.88 -9.89 9.73
C THR A 80 3.13 -9.51 8.28
N LYS A 81 2.09 -9.34 7.50
CA LYS A 81 2.21 -8.90 6.10
C LYS A 81 2.77 -7.47 6.04
N LEU A 82 3.73 -7.22 5.15
CA LEU A 82 4.26 -5.89 4.90
C LEU A 82 3.50 -5.23 3.75
N GLN A 83 3.05 -4.02 3.98
CA GLN A 83 2.31 -3.22 3.02
C GLN A 83 3.10 -1.98 2.63
N MET A 84 3.02 -1.62 1.35
CA MET A 84 3.54 -0.35 0.85
C MET A 84 2.43 0.52 0.26
N LEU A 85 2.61 1.83 0.35
CA LEU A 85 1.83 2.80 -0.41
C LEU A 85 2.54 3.08 -1.74
N PHE A 86 1.79 2.95 -2.85
CA PHE A 86 2.31 3.07 -4.19
C PHE A 86 1.55 4.13 -5.01
N ARG A 87 2.25 5.14 -5.48
CA ARG A 87 1.65 6.29 -6.18
C ARG A 87 1.48 6.02 -7.68
N GLY A 88 0.69 5.02 -8.07
CA GLY A 88 0.40 4.69 -9.45
C GLY A 88 1.61 4.78 -10.38
N GLN A 89 1.46 5.40 -11.55
CA GLN A 89 2.55 5.55 -12.52
C GLN A 89 3.72 6.43 -12.05
N ASN A 90 3.51 7.23 -10.98
CA ASN A 90 4.56 8.05 -10.39
C ASN A 90 5.46 7.27 -9.41
N MET A 91 5.07 6.06 -9.01
CA MET A 91 5.81 5.21 -8.06
C MET A 91 6.22 5.97 -6.78
N LEU A 92 7.47 6.41 -6.76
CA LEU A 92 8.13 7.12 -5.67
C LEU A 92 8.20 8.63 -5.89
N GLY A 93 8.06 9.06 -7.15
CA GLY A 93 8.40 10.42 -7.57
C GLY A 93 7.21 11.32 -7.85
N TYR A 94 7.49 12.36 -8.63
CA TYR A 94 6.57 13.43 -8.99
C TYR A 94 6.30 13.48 -10.51
N ARG A 95 6.78 12.49 -11.25
CA ARG A 95 6.59 12.32 -12.69
C ARG A 95 6.23 10.88 -12.99
N HIS A 96 5.60 10.64 -14.12
CA HIS A 96 5.37 9.29 -14.62
C HIS A 96 6.70 8.62 -14.97
N TYR A 97 6.85 7.40 -14.55
CA TYR A 97 7.91 6.51 -15.00
C TYR A 97 7.42 5.67 -16.18
N ALA A 98 8.34 5.13 -16.96
CA ALA A 98 8.02 4.18 -18.00
C ALA A 98 7.47 2.86 -17.41
N ASP A 99 6.66 2.14 -18.17
CA ASP A 99 5.97 0.94 -17.68
C ASP A 99 6.94 -0.15 -17.20
N ASP A 100 8.02 -0.38 -17.93
CA ASP A 100 9.06 -1.34 -17.57
C ASP A 100 9.76 -1.00 -16.25
N VAL A 101 9.93 0.29 -15.94
CA VAL A 101 10.49 0.74 -14.66
C VAL A 101 9.50 0.47 -13.52
N VAL A 102 8.20 0.72 -13.75
CA VAL A 102 7.15 0.42 -12.77
C VAL A 102 7.09 -1.09 -12.51
N GLU A 103 7.08 -1.90 -13.55
CA GLU A 103 7.08 -3.37 -13.44
C GLU A 103 8.28 -3.87 -12.67
N TYR A 104 9.48 -3.40 -13.01
CA TYR A 104 10.72 -3.82 -12.36
C TYR A 104 10.75 -3.41 -10.88
N PHE A 105 10.28 -2.21 -10.56
CA PHE A 105 10.21 -1.74 -9.18
C PHE A 105 9.24 -2.58 -8.34
N VAL A 106 8.06 -2.90 -8.87
CA VAL A 106 7.09 -3.79 -8.21
C VAL A 106 7.70 -5.16 -7.97
N GLN A 107 8.34 -5.75 -8.99
CA GLN A 107 9.04 -7.03 -8.87
C GLN A 107 10.08 -7.00 -7.73
N LYS A 108 10.91 -5.95 -7.68
CA LYS A 108 11.92 -5.80 -6.61
C LYS A 108 11.29 -5.58 -5.24
N SER A 109 10.18 -4.85 -5.15
CA SER A 109 9.48 -4.64 -3.90
C SER A 109 8.96 -5.95 -3.31
N VAL A 110 8.32 -6.77 -4.13
CA VAL A 110 7.82 -8.09 -3.72
C VAL A 110 8.99 -9.02 -3.34
N ALA A 111 10.02 -9.08 -4.17
CA ALA A 111 11.20 -9.90 -3.90
C ALA A 111 11.95 -9.52 -2.60
N ASN A 112 11.83 -8.28 -2.14
CA ASN A 112 12.40 -7.80 -0.88
C ASN A 112 11.43 -7.85 0.31
N GLY A 113 10.21 -8.39 0.14
CA GLY A 113 9.34 -8.74 1.25
C GLY A 113 8.02 -7.98 1.35
N ILE A 114 7.62 -7.20 0.34
CA ILE A 114 6.29 -6.60 0.29
C ILE A 114 5.25 -7.66 -0.10
N ASP A 115 4.21 -7.79 0.73
CA ASP A 115 3.09 -8.69 0.51
C ASP A 115 1.89 -7.97 -0.11
N ILE A 116 1.69 -6.70 0.27
CA ILE A 116 0.51 -5.91 -0.12
C ILE A 116 0.97 -4.60 -0.75
N ILE A 117 0.47 -4.31 -1.95
CA ILE A 117 0.72 -3.04 -2.64
C ILE A 117 -0.59 -2.26 -2.70
N ARG A 118 -0.65 -1.16 -1.93
CA ARG A 118 -1.78 -0.23 -1.94
C ARG A 118 -1.52 0.87 -2.95
N ILE A 119 -2.26 0.81 -4.06
CA ILE A 119 -2.05 1.67 -5.23
C ILE A 119 -3.12 2.76 -5.25
N PHE A 120 -2.71 4.00 -5.44
CA PHE A 120 -3.61 5.14 -5.58
C PHE A 120 -3.14 6.12 -6.65
N ASP A 121 -4.05 6.94 -7.11
CA ASP A 121 -3.79 8.15 -7.88
C ASP A 121 -4.50 9.33 -7.22
N ALA A 122 -3.82 10.47 -7.07
CA ALA A 122 -4.37 11.63 -6.38
C ALA A 122 -5.64 12.21 -7.06
N LEU A 123 -5.76 12.02 -8.38
CA LEU A 123 -6.89 12.45 -9.17
C LEU A 123 -7.89 11.33 -9.47
N ASN A 124 -7.66 10.14 -8.91
CA ASN A 124 -8.47 8.94 -9.15
C ASN A 124 -8.53 8.51 -10.63
N ASP A 125 -7.48 8.78 -11.41
CA ASP A 125 -7.40 8.30 -12.78
C ASP A 125 -6.91 6.84 -12.80
N ILE A 126 -7.85 5.92 -13.05
CA ILE A 126 -7.57 4.48 -13.03
C ILE A 126 -6.55 4.04 -14.09
N ARG A 127 -6.37 4.82 -15.17
CA ARG A 127 -5.36 4.53 -16.20
C ARG A 127 -3.94 4.59 -15.63
N ASN A 128 -3.71 5.47 -14.65
CA ASN A 128 -2.43 5.61 -13.96
C ASN A 128 -2.13 4.46 -12.97
N LEU A 129 -3.10 3.59 -12.72
CA LEU A 129 -2.96 2.47 -11.78
C LEU A 129 -2.67 1.15 -12.52
N GLN A 130 -2.98 1.06 -13.81
CA GLN A 130 -3.08 -0.20 -14.53
C GLN A 130 -1.77 -0.98 -14.58
N THR A 131 -0.65 -0.32 -14.89
CA THR A 131 0.68 -0.96 -14.95
C THR A 131 1.07 -1.55 -13.61
N ALA A 132 0.92 -0.78 -12.53
CA ALA A 132 1.23 -1.22 -11.18
C ALA A 132 0.33 -2.39 -10.71
N ILE A 133 -0.98 -2.34 -11.03
CA ILE A 133 -1.93 -3.43 -10.72
C ILE A 133 -1.51 -4.72 -11.44
N ASN A 134 -1.22 -4.64 -12.73
CA ASN A 134 -0.82 -5.80 -13.52
C ASN A 134 0.50 -6.40 -13.00
N ALA A 135 1.48 -5.54 -12.72
CA ALA A 135 2.76 -5.96 -12.17
C ALA A 135 2.61 -6.64 -10.80
N ALA A 136 1.83 -6.05 -9.89
CA ALA A 136 1.58 -6.62 -8.57
C ALA A 136 0.92 -8.00 -8.66
N LYS A 137 -0.09 -8.16 -9.51
CA LYS A 137 -0.74 -9.46 -9.76
C LYS A 137 0.21 -10.49 -10.34
N LYS A 138 1.05 -10.09 -11.30
CA LYS A 138 2.07 -10.96 -11.92
C LYS A 138 3.06 -11.50 -10.90
N GLU A 139 3.45 -10.67 -9.94
CA GLU A 139 4.40 -11.04 -8.87
C GLU A 139 3.70 -11.73 -7.67
N GLY A 140 2.38 -11.95 -7.73
CA GLY A 140 1.62 -12.62 -6.66
C GLY A 140 1.37 -11.77 -5.42
N ALA A 141 1.59 -10.47 -5.47
CA ALA A 141 1.29 -9.57 -4.36
C ALA A 141 -0.22 -9.27 -4.26
N HIS A 142 -0.71 -9.10 -3.04
CA HIS A 142 -2.07 -8.61 -2.83
C HIS A 142 -2.18 -7.15 -3.25
N THR A 143 -3.12 -6.86 -4.15
CA THR A 143 -3.31 -5.53 -4.70
C THR A 143 -4.51 -4.84 -4.05
N GLN A 144 -4.28 -3.70 -3.40
CA GLN A 144 -5.34 -2.84 -2.89
C GLN A 144 -5.38 -1.57 -3.73
N VAL A 145 -6.53 -1.28 -4.34
CA VAL A 145 -6.75 -0.02 -5.05
C VAL A 145 -7.48 0.94 -4.11
N ALA A 146 -6.90 2.10 -3.88
CA ALA A 146 -7.46 3.10 -2.99
C ALA A 146 -8.00 4.29 -3.78
N ILE A 147 -9.19 4.75 -3.40
CA ILE A 147 -9.79 5.98 -3.90
C ILE A 147 -9.32 7.14 -3.01
N SER A 148 -8.78 8.18 -3.61
CA SER A 148 -8.48 9.44 -2.93
C SER A 148 -9.78 10.19 -2.67
N TYR A 149 -10.29 10.06 -1.44
CA TYR A 149 -11.51 10.72 -1.02
C TYR A 149 -11.25 12.18 -0.67
N THR A 150 -12.13 13.06 -1.12
CA THR A 150 -12.12 14.48 -0.76
C THR A 150 -13.52 15.03 -0.65
N LEU A 151 -13.66 16.20 -0.04
CA LEU A 151 -14.91 16.95 0.07
C LEU A 151 -14.87 18.17 -0.85
N GLY A 152 -16.03 18.52 -1.41
CA GLY A 152 -16.20 19.68 -2.27
C GLY A 152 -17.54 19.62 -3.01
N GLU A 153 -17.91 20.70 -3.68
CA GLU A 153 -19.21 20.82 -4.35
C GLU A 153 -19.47 19.71 -5.37
N VAL A 154 -18.43 19.27 -6.09
CA VAL A 154 -18.50 18.21 -7.10
C VAL A 154 -18.31 16.80 -6.55
N PHE A 155 -17.73 16.66 -5.36
CA PHE A 155 -17.39 15.39 -4.75
C PHE A 155 -18.50 14.87 -3.83
N THR A 156 -19.67 14.69 -4.40
CA THR A 156 -20.86 14.21 -3.69
C THR A 156 -20.85 12.69 -3.49
N THR A 157 -21.74 12.18 -2.67
CA THR A 157 -21.97 10.74 -2.55
C THR A 157 -22.29 10.10 -3.90
N GLU A 158 -23.11 10.78 -4.72
CA GLU A 158 -23.45 10.31 -6.07
C GLU A 158 -22.23 10.23 -6.98
N TYR A 159 -21.34 11.21 -6.91
CA TYR A 159 -20.07 11.18 -7.65
C TYR A 159 -19.28 9.88 -7.33
N TYR A 160 -19.06 9.57 -6.06
CA TYR A 160 -18.30 8.38 -5.67
C TYR A 160 -19.02 7.07 -6.00
N VAL A 161 -20.33 7.02 -5.85
CA VAL A 161 -21.13 5.86 -6.27
C VAL A 161 -21.03 5.62 -7.78
N ASN A 162 -21.13 6.66 -8.58
CA ASN A 162 -20.98 6.56 -10.04
C ASN A 162 -19.55 6.17 -10.42
N TYR A 163 -18.55 6.77 -9.81
CA TYR A 163 -17.15 6.38 -9.98
C TYR A 163 -16.94 4.89 -9.68
N ALA A 164 -17.45 4.42 -8.56
CA ALA A 164 -17.34 3.02 -8.16
C ALA A 164 -18.03 2.06 -9.13
N LYS A 165 -19.21 2.44 -9.67
CA LYS A 165 -19.92 1.66 -10.70
C LYS A 165 -19.16 1.61 -12.02
N GLN A 166 -18.69 2.76 -12.52
CA GLN A 166 -17.95 2.87 -13.78
C GLN A 166 -16.64 2.06 -13.75
N ASN A 167 -16.01 1.95 -12.59
CA ASN A 167 -14.75 1.23 -12.43
C ASN A 167 -14.94 -0.21 -11.89
N GLY A 168 -16.17 -0.73 -11.87
CA GLY A 168 -16.46 -2.11 -11.49
C GLY A 168 -16.26 -2.44 -10.00
N ILE A 169 -16.11 -1.43 -9.15
CA ILE A 169 -16.01 -1.60 -7.69
C ILE A 169 -17.37 -1.99 -7.10
N ILE A 170 -18.46 -1.44 -7.68
CA ILE A 170 -19.83 -1.84 -7.39
C ILE A 170 -20.40 -2.49 -8.65
N LYS A 171 -20.82 -3.75 -8.53
CA LYS A 171 -21.45 -4.52 -9.59
C LYS A 171 -22.82 -4.98 -9.13
N ASP A 172 -23.85 -4.73 -9.94
CA ASP A 172 -25.24 -5.14 -9.64
C ASP A 172 -25.77 -4.68 -8.26
N GLY A 173 -25.34 -3.48 -7.81
CA GLY A 173 -25.75 -2.89 -6.53
C GLY A 173 -25.06 -3.50 -5.30
N GLN A 174 -24.09 -4.38 -5.50
CA GLN A 174 -23.25 -4.95 -4.44
C GLN A 174 -21.78 -4.54 -4.65
N PHE A 175 -21.05 -4.37 -3.54
CA PHE A 175 -19.61 -4.25 -3.62
C PHE A 175 -19.05 -5.53 -4.25
N ALA A 176 -18.06 -5.38 -5.14
CA ALA A 176 -17.34 -6.52 -5.66
C ALA A 176 -16.84 -7.35 -4.48
N SER A 177 -17.25 -8.61 -4.40
CA SER A 177 -16.87 -9.46 -3.30
C SER A 177 -15.35 -9.64 -3.29
N TYR A 178 -14.76 -9.45 -2.13
CA TYR A 178 -13.39 -9.84 -1.87
C TYR A 178 -13.29 -11.37 -2.04
N ASP A 179 -12.50 -11.81 -3.01
CA ASP A 179 -12.27 -13.24 -3.23
C ASP A 179 -11.13 -13.70 -2.30
N GLU A 180 -11.51 -14.34 -1.19
CA GLU A 180 -10.56 -14.94 -0.25
C GLU A 180 -9.75 -16.10 -0.87
N SER A 181 -10.14 -16.63 -2.03
CA SER A 181 -9.42 -17.71 -2.71
C SER A 181 -8.12 -17.23 -3.37
N ALA A 182 -7.94 -15.93 -3.56
CA ALA A 182 -6.72 -15.32 -4.10
C ALA A 182 -5.60 -15.15 -3.04
N GLU A 183 -5.84 -15.50 -1.79
CA GLU A 183 -4.85 -15.42 -0.68
C GLU A 183 -4.06 -16.72 -0.45
N ARG A 184 -3.93 -17.59 -1.46
CA ARG A 184 -3.10 -18.81 -1.32
C ARG A 184 -1.78 -18.68 -2.06
#